data_4862a2744480527f49776a231bdbc651
#
_entry.id   4862a2744480527f49776a231bdbc651
#
_cell.length_a   1.000
_cell.length_b   1.000
_cell.length_c   1.000
_cell.angle_alpha   90.00
_cell.angle_beta   90.00
_cell.angle_gamma   90.00
#
_symmetry.space_group_name_H-M   'P 1'
#
loop_
_entity.id
_entity.type
_entity.pdbx_description
1 polymer ?
#
loop_
_entity_poly.entity_id
_entity_poly.type
_entity_poly.pdbx_seq_one_letter_code
_entity_poly.pdbx_strand_id
1 'polypeptide(L)'
;AAASLVDEQVWYSIGGGFVRKGAPEDPMIGIHERPPEGASFADADESSSTDFGVEAPYPFSSCTELVSLCREHHLSIAELVWANETASRSGIQVRSDIDAIWRVMRACVDHGCTSAEPTLPGGLDVPRRAPKMYRRLASNSDVLRRDSRRKDAVLESSDAAWVDLFALAVSEENAGGGRIVTAPTNGSAGIIPAVLHYYWHFVDNANEQGVVTFLLTAGAIGYLFKRNASISGAEVGCQGEVGSACSRAAAGLAAVVGGTPEQVENAAEIGIEHNLGLTCDPVGGLVQIPCIERNAMAANTAINAVRMAMLGDGSHIVTLDQAIETMKQTGEDMMAKYKETSKGGLAVNVVEC
;
A
#
# COMPACT_ATOMS: atom_id res chain seq x y z
N ALA A 1 2.69 46.27 -12.18
CA ALA A 1 2.67 46.20 -10.72
C ALA A 1 3.45 44.94 -10.32
N ALA A 2 4.52 45.09 -9.52
CA ALA A 2 5.23 43.95 -8.96
C ALA A 2 4.28 43.25 -7.97
N ALA A 3 4.07 41.94 -8.12
CA ALA A 3 3.36 41.18 -7.13
C ALA A 3 4.20 41.16 -5.85
N SER A 4 3.64 41.58 -4.72
CA SER A 4 4.29 41.44 -3.42
C SER A 4 4.08 40.01 -2.90
N LEU A 5 5.15 39.38 -2.43
CA LEU A 5 5.06 38.10 -1.72
C LEU A 5 4.20 38.31 -0.46
N VAL A 6 3.16 37.52 -0.30
CA VAL A 6 2.20 37.63 0.81
C VAL A 6 2.54 36.67 1.94
N ASP A 7 2.98 35.44 1.59
CA ASP A 7 3.43 34.42 2.53
C ASP A 7 4.33 33.43 1.80
N GLU A 8 5.32 32.85 2.50
CA GLU A 8 6.17 31.77 1.99
C GLU A 8 6.31 30.71 3.06
N GLN A 9 6.02 29.46 2.69
CA GLN A 9 6.17 28.31 3.58
C GLN A 9 6.94 27.21 2.87
N VAL A 10 7.99 26.71 3.52
CA VAL A 10 8.81 25.61 2.99
C VAL A 10 8.46 24.34 3.75
N TRP A 11 8.15 23.29 2.98
CA TRP A 11 7.81 21.98 3.51
C TRP A 11 8.75 20.96 2.88
N TYR A 12 9.31 20.09 3.70
CA TYR A 12 10.23 19.05 3.29
C TYR A 12 9.55 17.69 3.35
N SER A 13 9.67 16.89 2.30
CA SER A 13 9.34 15.48 2.34
C SER A 13 10.45 14.73 3.07
N ILE A 14 10.11 14.02 4.13
CA ILE A 14 11.07 13.27 4.95
C ILE A 14 10.93 11.74 4.77
N GLY A 15 10.21 11.30 3.73
CA GLY A 15 9.96 9.90 3.43
C GLY A 15 8.63 9.38 3.99
N GLY A 16 8.19 8.20 3.52
CA GLY A 16 6.95 7.56 3.98
C GLY A 16 5.66 8.40 3.83
N GLY A 17 5.67 9.44 2.97
CA GLY A 17 4.54 10.36 2.82
C GLY A 17 4.45 11.45 3.88
N PHE A 18 5.44 11.54 4.78
CA PHE A 18 5.50 12.59 5.79
C PHE A 18 6.11 13.88 5.24
N VAL A 19 5.56 15.00 5.69
CA VAL A 19 6.10 16.33 5.39
C VAL A 19 6.35 17.09 6.69
N ARG A 20 7.46 17.80 6.75
CA ARG A 20 7.82 18.66 7.87
C ARG A 20 7.92 20.12 7.41
N LYS A 21 7.33 21.01 8.17
CA LYS A 21 7.55 22.45 7.98
C LYS A 21 8.90 22.81 8.57
N GLY A 22 9.77 23.48 7.80
CA GLY A 22 11.09 23.85 8.24
C GLY A 22 11.53 25.19 7.70
N ALA A 23 12.60 25.75 8.30
CA ALA A 23 13.34 26.88 7.75
C ALA A 23 14.44 26.36 6.81
N PRO A 24 14.85 27.13 5.78
CA PRO A 24 15.91 26.73 4.84
C PRO A 24 17.27 26.43 5.49
N GLU A 25 17.45 26.87 6.73
CA GLU A 25 18.69 26.77 7.52
C GLU A 25 18.67 25.61 8.54
N ASP A 26 17.64 24.76 8.54
CA ASP A 26 17.53 23.62 9.47
C ASP A 26 18.55 22.54 9.07
N PRO A 27 19.60 22.25 9.86
CA PRO A 27 20.67 21.31 9.51
C PRO A 27 20.20 19.85 9.38
N MET A 28 18.95 19.54 9.74
CA MET A 28 18.33 18.22 9.53
C MET A 28 17.82 18.00 8.09
N ILE A 29 18.04 18.94 7.18
CA ILE A 29 17.61 18.88 5.77
C ILE A 29 18.71 18.36 4.85
N GLY A 30 19.83 17.96 5.39
CA GLY A 30 20.84 17.19 4.65
C GLY A 30 20.30 15.80 4.32
N ILE A 31 19.96 15.60 3.07
CA ILE A 31 19.25 14.44 2.49
C ILE A 31 19.95 13.07 2.75
N HIS A 32 21.06 12.99 3.45
CA HIS A 32 21.87 11.77 3.57
C HIS A 32 22.57 11.57 4.93
N GLU A 33 22.29 12.34 5.95
CA GLU A 33 22.90 12.07 7.26
C GLU A 33 21.92 11.33 8.18
N ARG A 34 22.38 10.18 8.65
CA ARG A 34 21.75 9.34 9.65
C ARG A 34 21.30 10.22 10.83
N PRO A 35 20.08 10.06 11.35
CA PRO A 35 19.74 10.65 12.64
C PRO A 35 20.79 10.27 13.68
N PRO A 36 21.11 11.14 14.63
CA PRO A 36 22.08 10.80 15.66
C PRO A 36 21.65 9.50 16.36
N GLU A 37 22.62 8.63 16.63
CA GLU A 37 22.38 7.36 17.33
C GLU A 37 21.61 7.65 18.62
N GLY A 38 20.39 7.09 18.72
CA GLY A 38 19.50 7.27 19.88
C GLY A 38 18.26 8.13 19.64
N ALA A 39 18.11 8.80 18.50
CA ALA A 39 16.84 9.43 18.14
C ALA A 39 15.93 8.38 17.53
N SER A 40 14.99 7.85 18.27
CA SER A 40 13.92 7.02 17.71
C SER A 40 12.91 7.92 17.03
N PHE A 41 12.43 7.52 15.84
CA PHE A 41 11.34 8.23 15.15
C PHE A 41 10.02 8.19 15.93
N ALA A 42 9.94 7.40 16.99
CA ALA A 42 8.85 7.41 17.97
C ALA A 42 8.72 8.78 18.66
N ASP A 43 9.84 9.50 18.86
CA ASP A 43 9.83 10.81 19.53
C ASP A 43 9.29 11.94 18.62
N ALA A 44 9.25 11.74 17.30
CA ALA A 44 8.69 12.72 16.36
C ALA A 44 7.15 12.63 16.24
N ASP A 45 6.54 11.54 16.71
CA ASP A 45 5.10 11.29 16.56
C ASP A 45 4.29 11.79 17.77
N GLU A 46 4.90 12.10 18.91
CA GLU A 46 4.20 12.70 20.04
C GLU A 46 3.73 14.15 19.77
N SER A 47 4.30 14.82 18.74
CA SER A 47 3.87 16.16 18.34
C SER A 47 2.87 16.18 17.18
N SER A 48 2.60 15.03 16.55
CA SER A 48 1.61 14.86 15.48
C SER A 48 0.34 14.15 15.95
N SER A 49 0.17 13.89 17.25
CA SER A 49 -1.16 13.67 17.78
C SER A 49 -1.98 14.91 17.44
N THR A 50 -2.79 14.82 16.40
CA THR A 50 -3.94 15.70 16.28
C THR A 50 -4.80 15.39 17.50
N ASP A 51 -4.48 16.08 18.57
CA ASP A 51 -5.23 16.03 19.82
C ASP A 51 -6.58 16.71 19.55
N PHE A 52 -7.51 15.94 19.00
CA PHE A 52 -8.91 16.34 18.87
C PHE A 52 -9.62 16.29 20.22
N GLY A 53 -8.88 16.00 21.33
CA GLY A 53 -9.44 15.95 22.67
C GLY A 53 -10.49 14.84 22.88
N VAL A 54 -10.62 13.92 21.96
CA VAL A 54 -11.57 12.80 22.02
C VAL A 54 -10.78 11.51 22.04
N GLU A 55 -10.88 10.78 23.15
CA GLU A 55 -10.26 9.48 23.28
C GLU A 55 -10.99 8.44 22.40
N ALA A 56 -10.24 7.63 21.66
CA ALA A 56 -10.84 6.56 20.85
C ALA A 56 -11.52 5.52 21.74
N PRO A 57 -12.77 5.07 21.42
CA PRO A 57 -13.48 4.08 22.24
C PRO A 57 -12.75 2.75 22.39
N TYR A 58 -12.01 2.34 21.37
CA TYR A 58 -11.29 1.07 21.31
C TYR A 58 -9.83 1.31 20.88
N PRO A 59 -8.99 1.90 21.75
CA PRO A 59 -7.60 2.13 21.43
C PRO A 59 -6.84 0.80 21.35
N PHE A 60 -5.91 0.68 20.39
CA PHE A 60 -5.05 -0.49 20.26
C PHE A 60 -3.66 -0.06 19.78
N SER A 61 -2.65 -0.79 20.20
CA SER A 61 -1.26 -0.57 19.84
C SER A 61 -0.60 -1.78 19.16
N SER A 62 -1.27 -2.93 19.23
CA SER A 62 -0.84 -4.19 18.62
C SER A 62 -2.00 -4.89 17.92
N CYS A 63 -1.70 -5.84 17.03
CA CYS A 63 -2.73 -6.66 16.41
C CYS A 63 -3.38 -7.62 17.41
N THR A 64 -2.60 -8.11 18.35
CA THR A 64 -3.09 -8.93 19.46
C THR A 64 -4.17 -8.20 20.28
N GLU A 65 -3.95 -6.92 20.61
CA GLU A 65 -4.96 -6.09 21.26
C GLU A 65 -6.18 -5.87 20.37
N LEU A 66 -5.97 -5.54 19.10
CA LEU A 66 -7.06 -5.32 18.13
C LEU A 66 -7.97 -6.55 18.02
N VAL A 67 -7.40 -7.74 17.84
CA VAL A 67 -8.18 -9.00 17.75
C VAL A 67 -8.87 -9.31 19.07
N SER A 68 -8.23 -9.05 20.21
CA SER A 68 -8.83 -9.24 21.53
C SER A 68 -10.03 -8.32 21.76
N LEU A 69 -9.93 -7.04 21.40
CA LEU A 69 -11.04 -6.08 21.46
C LEU A 69 -12.20 -6.51 20.53
N CYS A 70 -11.89 -6.94 19.31
CA CYS A 70 -12.91 -7.46 18.39
C CYS A 70 -13.67 -8.64 18.99
N ARG A 71 -12.97 -9.56 19.65
CA ARG A 71 -13.56 -10.73 20.29
C ARG A 71 -14.41 -10.35 21.50
N GLU A 72 -13.89 -9.48 22.37
CA GLU A 72 -14.57 -9.03 23.58
C GLU A 72 -15.88 -8.30 23.27
N HIS A 73 -15.86 -7.43 22.27
CA HIS A 73 -17.00 -6.60 21.91
C HIS A 73 -17.86 -7.16 20.78
N HIS A 74 -17.52 -8.35 20.25
CA HIS A 74 -18.21 -8.98 19.11
C HIS A 74 -18.26 -8.08 17.87
N LEU A 75 -17.18 -7.36 17.60
CA LEU A 75 -17.00 -6.47 16.45
C LEU A 75 -16.05 -7.07 15.42
N SER A 76 -16.28 -6.78 14.17
CA SER A 76 -15.24 -6.90 13.13
C SER A 76 -14.20 -5.78 13.30
N ILE A 77 -13.02 -5.95 12.69
CA ILE A 77 -11.99 -4.90 12.69
C ILE A 77 -12.53 -3.60 12.08
N ALA A 78 -13.29 -3.69 10.99
CA ALA A 78 -13.87 -2.52 10.34
C ALA A 78 -14.89 -1.79 11.23
N GLU A 79 -15.73 -2.50 11.98
CA GLU A 79 -16.70 -1.90 12.92
C GLU A 79 -15.99 -1.23 14.10
N LEU A 80 -14.94 -1.84 14.60
CA LEU A 80 -14.12 -1.25 15.67
C LEU A 80 -13.47 0.05 15.21
N VAL A 81 -12.83 0.03 14.02
CA VAL A 81 -12.22 1.24 13.44
C VAL A 81 -13.27 2.30 13.12
N TRP A 82 -14.44 1.90 12.60
CA TRP A 82 -15.55 2.82 12.37
C TRP A 82 -15.97 3.54 13.66
N ALA A 83 -16.08 2.80 14.77
CA ALA A 83 -16.41 3.40 16.07
C ALA A 83 -15.34 4.40 16.54
N ASN A 84 -14.04 4.08 16.35
CA ASN A 84 -12.96 4.98 16.68
C ASN A 84 -12.99 6.26 15.83
N GLU A 85 -13.17 6.13 14.51
CA GLU A 85 -13.24 7.25 13.57
C GLU A 85 -14.45 8.16 13.85
N THR A 86 -15.59 7.56 14.18
CA THR A 86 -16.82 8.32 14.44
C THR A 86 -16.90 8.93 15.83
N ALA A 87 -15.95 8.65 16.70
CA ALA A 87 -15.83 9.36 17.98
C ALA A 87 -15.42 10.82 17.80
N SER A 88 -14.55 11.12 16.80
CA SER A 88 -14.03 12.45 16.55
C SER A 88 -14.71 13.20 15.40
N ARG A 89 -15.38 12.51 14.48
CA ARG A 89 -16.04 13.09 13.29
C ARG A 89 -17.33 12.34 12.95
N SER A 90 -18.24 12.97 12.21
CA SER A 90 -19.51 12.35 11.88
C SER A 90 -19.34 11.14 10.94
N GLY A 91 -20.18 10.12 11.07
CA GLY A 91 -20.17 8.97 10.17
C GLY A 91 -20.41 9.36 8.70
N ILE A 92 -21.14 10.46 8.44
CA ILE A 92 -21.30 11.02 7.08
C ILE A 92 -19.96 11.49 6.55
N GLN A 93 -19.15 12.16 7.37
CA GLN A 93 -17.83 12.63 6.96
C GLN A 93 -16.88 11.44 6.70
N VAL A 94 -16.81 10.48 7.63
CA VAL A 94 -16.00 9.26 7.45
C VAL A 94 -16.35 8.56 6.14
N ARG A 95 -17.65 8.37 5.88
CA ARG A 95 -18.11 7.75 4.64
C ARG A 95 -17.71 8.55 3.40
N SER A 96 -17.92 9.86 3.43
CA SER A 96 -17.56 10.74 2.31
C SER A 96 -16.07 10.72 1.99
N ASP A 97 -15.22 10.67 3.01
CA ASP A 97 -13.77 10.62 2.85
C ASP A 97 -13.33 9.28 2.21
N ILE A 98 -13.90 8.16 2.67
CA ILE A 98 -13.64 6.83 2.08
C ILE A 98 -14.12 6.77 0.63
N ASP A 99 -15.32 7.28 0.35
CA ASP A 99 -15.87 7.33 -1.02
C ASP A 99 -15.00 8.22 -1.94
N ALA A 100 -14.39 9.28 -1.39
CA ALA A 100 -13.46 10.12 -2.14
C ALA A 100 -12.15 9.38 -2.47
N ILE A 101 -11.61 8.62 -1.52
CA ILE A 101 -10.43 7.76 -1.73
C ILE A 101 -10.72 6.74 -2.83
N TRP A 102 -11.83 6.00 -2.71
CA TRP A 102 -12.20 5.00 -3.72
C TRP A 102 -12.41 5.59 -5.10
N ARG A 103 -13.04 6.76 -5.19
CA ARG A 103 -13.23 7.45 -6.45
C ARG A 103 -11.90 7.79 -7.13
N VAL A 104 -10.90 8.24 -6.38
CA VAL A 104 -9.56 8.52 -6.91
C VAL A 104 -8.87 7.23 -7.36
N MET A 105 -8.95 6.15 -6.59
CA MET A 105 -8.37 4.85 -6.97
C MET A 105 -8.96 4.34 -8.29
N ARG A 106 -10.29 4.40 -8.45
CA ARG A 106 -10.96 4.01 -9.71
C ARG A 106 -10.52 4.87 -10.89
N ALA A 107 -10.58 6.18 -10.73
CA ALA A 107 -10.19 7.11 -11.79
C ALA A 107 -8.71 6.93 -12.20
N CYS A 108 -7.85 6.59 -11.26
CA CYS A 108 -6.44 6.30 -11.54
C CYS A 108 -6.28 5.04 -12.41
N VAL A 109 -6.97 3.95 -12.07
CA VAL A 109 -6.95 2.71 -12.87
C VAL A 109 -7.50 2.96 -14.27
N ASP A 110 -8.65 3.64 -14.39
CA ASP A 110 -9.26 3.96 -15.67
C ASP A 110 -8.33 4.80 -16.55
N HIS A 111 -7.68 5.81 -15.96
CA HIS A 111 -6.73 6.66 -16.69
C HIS A 111 -5.49 5.88 -17.13
N GLY A 112 -4.88 5.10 -16.26
CA GLY A 112 -3.72 4.28 -16.58
C GLY A 112 -4.00 3.24 -17.68
N CYS A 113 -5.21 2.65 -17.68
CA CYS A 113 -5.64 1.71 -18.71
C CYS A 113 -5.86 2.37 -20.10
N THR A 114 -6.12 3.69 -20.14
CA THR A 114 -6.47 4.41 -21.36
C THR A 114 -5.45 5.45 -21.79
N SER A 115 -4.35 5.62 -21.04
CA SER A 115 -3.29 6.58 -21.34
C SER A 115 -2.77 6.45 -22.77
N ALA A 116 -2.60 7.57 -23.45
CA ALA A 116 -2.04 7.64 -24.80
C ALA A 116 -0.50 7.76 -24.80
N GLU A 117 0.11 8.03 -23.67
CA GLU A 117 1.55 8.17 -23.56
C GLU A 117 2.25 6.81 -23.72
N PRO A 118 3.20 6.66 -24.63
CA PRO A 118 3.81 5.35 -24.92
C PRO A 118 4.85 4.94 -23.91
N THR A 119 5.54 5.91 -23.28
CA THR A 119 6.66 5.70 -22.35
C THR A 119 6.50 6.52 -21.09
N LEU A 120 7.16 6.09 -20.03
CA LEU A 120 7.23 6.81 -18.76
C LEU A 120 8.34 7.87 -18.80
N PRO A 121 8.19 9.01 -18.09
CA PRO A 121 9.20 10.04 -18.00
C PRO A 121 10.41 9.57 -17.16
N GLY A 122 11.53 10.29 -17.25
CA GLY A 122 12.69 10.10 -16.35
C GLY A 122 13.92 9.48 -16.99
N GLY A 123 13.90 9.21 -18.30
CA GLY A 123 15.11 8.84 -19.06
C GLY A 123 15.45 7.34 -19.09
N LEU A 124 14.63 6.48 -18.45
CA LEU A 124 14.78 5.02 -18.58
C LEU A 124 14.02 4.45 -19.79
N ASP A 125 13.25 5.27 -20.50
CA ASP A 125 12.43 4.90 -21.65
C ASP A 125 11.51 3.68 -21.42
N VAL A 126 11.05 3.50 -20.18
CA VAL A 126 10.19 2.38 -19.81
C VAL A 126 8.85 2.49 -20.54
N PRO A 127 8.46 1.51 -21.35
CA PRO A 127 7.20 1.56 -22.06
C PRO A 127 6.01 1.36 -21.11
N ARG A 128 4.94 2.14 -21.30
CA ARG A 128 3.66 1.86 -20.62
C ARG A 128 3.06 0.56 -21.12
N ARG A 129 2.74 -0.35 -20.21
CA ARG A 129 2.20 -1.69 -20.50
C ARG A 129 0.70 -1.76 -20.30
N ALA A 130 0.16 -1.02 -19.33
CA ALA A 130 -1.23 -1.09 -18.93
C ALA A 130 -2.23 -0.86 -20.10
N PRO A 131 -2.08 0.15 -20.97
CA PRO A 131 -3.03 0.36 -22.06
C PRO A 131 -3.06 -0.78 -23.10
N LYS A 132 -1.90 -1.40 -23.36
CA LYS A 132 -1.81 -2.55 -24.27
C LYS A 132 -2.43 -3.81 -23.65
N MET A 133 -2.13 -4.03 -22.37
CA MET A 133 -2.65 -5.16 -21.60
C MET A 133 -4.18 -5.06 -21.45
N TYR A 134 -4.69 -3.86 -21.14
CA TYR A 134 -6.13 -3.61 -21.07
C TYR A 134 -6.86 -3.96 -22.36
N ARG A 135 -6.37 -3.45 -23.52
CA ARG A 135 -6.97 -3.77 -24.84
C ARG A 135 -6.99 -5.29 -25.11
N ARG A 136 -5.91 -6.00 -24.71
CA ARG A 136 -5.80 -7.44 -24.90
C ARG A 136 -6.79 -8.19 -24.02
N LEU A 137 -6.87 -7.88 -22.74
CA LEU A 137 -7.80 -8.51 -21.80
C LEU A 137 -9.25 -8.21 -22.14
N ALA A 138 -9.57 -6.95 -22.45
CA ALA A 138 -10.92 -6.54 -22.82
C ALA A 138 -11.41 -7.18 -24.14
N SER A 139 -10.53 -7.31 -25.14
CA SER A 139 -10.90 -7.96 -26.42
C SER A 139 -11.12 -9.47 -26.29
N ASN A 140 -10.48 -10.11 -25.32
CA ASN A 140 -10.56 -11.56 -25.12
C ASN A 140 -11.69 -11.98 -24.16
N SER A 141 -12.27 -11.04 -23.40
CA SER A 141 -13.28 -11.36 -22.40
C SER A 141 -14.52 -12.09 -22.93
N ASP A 142 -14.92 -11.83 -24.18
CA ASP A 142 -16.05 -12.52 -24.83
C ASP A 142 -15.63 -13.81 -25.55
N VAL A 143 -14.39 -13.93 -25.97
CA VAL A 143 -13.86 -15.09 -26.71
C VAL A 143 -13.51 -16.23 -25.78
N LEU A 144 -13.05 -15.93 -24.56
CA LEU A 144 -12.56 -16.90 -23.59
C LEU A 144 -13.67 -17.71 -22.91
N ARG A 145 -14.88 -17.19 -22.88
CA ARG A 145 -16.06 -17.98 -22.42
C ARG A 145 -16.43 -19.13 -23.35
N ARG A 146 -15.88 -19.19 -24.59
CA ARG A 146 -16.31 -20.13 -25.63
C ARG A 146 -15.25 -21.07 -26.18
N ASP A 147 -13.94 -20.79 -26.04
CA ASP A 147 -12.89 -21.67 -26.59
C ASP A 147 -11.71 -21.84 -25.63
N SER A 148 -11.86 -22.80 -24.72
CA SER A 148 -10.84 -23.19 -23.72
C SER A 148 -9.59 -23.88 -24.31
N ARG A 149 -9.44 -23.96 -25.64
CA ARG A 149 -8.36 -24.70 -26.31
C ARG A 149 -7.12 -23.88 -26.63
N ARG A 150 -7.13 -22.57 -26.45
CA ARG A 150 -5.95 -21.73 -26.60
C ARG A 150 -5.13 -21.73 -25.30
N LYS A 151 -3.88 -22.20 -25.35
CA LYS A 151 -2.96 -22.18 -24.18
C LYS A 151 -2.72 -20.76 -23.64
N ASP A 152 -2.71 -19.77 -24.52
CA ASP A 152 -2.57 -18.35 -24.15
C ASP A 152 -3.80 -17.81 -23.44
N ALA A 153 -4.98 -18.34 -23.76
CA ALA A 153 -6.26 -17.97 -23.18
C ALA A 153 -6.34 -18.23 -21.67
N VAL A 154 -5.69 -19.28 -21.19
CA VAL A 154 -5.69 -19.64 -19.75
C VAL A 154 -4.94 -18.59 -18.90
N LEU A 155 -3.84 -18.05 -19.41
CA LEU A 155 -3.09 -17.01 -18.71
C LEU A 155 -3.79 -15.65 -18.77
N GLU A 156 -4.50 -15.37 -19.88
CA GLU A 156 -5.19 -14.11 -20.10
C GLU A 156 -6.60 -14.04 -19.47
N SER A 157 -7.21 -15.20 -19.19
CA SER A 157 -8.55 -15.28 -18.57
C SER A 157 -8.53 -15.32 -17.06
N SER A 158 -7.34 -15.35 -16.45
CA SER A 158 -7.25 -15.37 -15.00
C SER A 158 -7.51 -13.99 -14.41
N ASP A 159 -8.27 -13.95 -13.32
CA ASP A 159 -8.43 -12.77 -12.46
C ASP A 159 -7.06 -12.17 -12.07
N ALA A 160 -6.00 -13.00 -11.94
CA ALA A 160 -4.64 -12.56 -11.70
C ALA A 160 -4.11 -11.59 -12.78
N ALA A 161 -4.39 -11.82 -14.06
CA ALA A 161 -3.97 -10.93 -15.13
C ALA A 161 -4.67 -9.55 -15.06
N TRP A 162 -5.90 -9.49 -14.59
CA TRP A 162 -6.59 -8.23 -14.32
C TRP A 162 -6.01 -7.51 -13.10
N VAL A 163 -5.65 -8.27 -12.05
CA VAL A 163 -4.97 -7.70 -10.87
C VAL A 163 -3.62 -7.11 -11.25
N ASP A 164 -2.83 -7.81 -12.07
CA ASP A 164 -1.58 -7.27 -12.62
C ASP A 164 -1.84 -5.97 -13.39
N LEU A 165 -2.83 -5.97 -14.27
CA LEU A 165 -3.21 -4.78 -15.03
C LEU A 165 -3.55 -3.60 -14.12
N PHE A 166 -4.38 -3.80 -13.09
CA PHE A 166 -4.78 -2.72 -12.19
C PHE A 166 -3.59 -2.16 -11.42
N ALA A 167 -2.69 -3.03 -10.94
CA ALA A 167 -1.47 -2.61 -10.25
C ALA A 167 -0.51 -1.85 -11.18
N LEU A 168 -0.32 -2.33 -12.42
CA LEU A 168 0.50 -1.65 -13.42
C LEU A 168 -0.10 -0.28 -13.76
N ALA A 169 -1.41 -0.19 -14.00
CA ALA A 169 -2.10 1.05 -14.35
C ALA A 169 -1.83 2.15 -13.31
N VAL A 170 -2.00 1.84 -12.02
CA VAL A 170 -1.75 2.81 -10.93
C VAL A 170 -0.25 3.15 -10.83
N SER A 171 0.63 2.15 -10.92
CA SER A 171 2.07 2.37 -10.79
C SER A 171 2.63 3.19 -11.96
N GLU A 172 2.14 2.99 -13.18
CA GLU A 172 2.49 3.78 -14.35
C GLU A 172 1.94 5.21 -14.27
N GLU A 173 0.75 5.41 -13.68
CA GLU A 173 0.22 6.74 -13.38
C GLU A 173 1.07 7.45 -12.32
N ASN A 174 1.49 6.75 -11.25
CA ASN A 174 2.42 7.33 -10.28
C ASN A 174 3.72 7.78 -10.95
N ALA A 175 4.30 6.95 -11.79
CA ALA A 175 5.55 7.27 -12.51
C ALA A 175 5.37 8.40 -13.54
N GLY A 176 4.17 8.53 -14.13
CA GLY A 176 3.81 9.55 -15.10
C GLY A 176 3.40 10.90 -14.49
N GLY A 177 3.39 11.02 -13.14
CA GLY A 177 2.94 12.22 -12.45
C GLY A 177 1.42 12.38 -12.40
N GLY A 178 0.67 11.30 -12.65
CA GLY A 178 -0.78 11.24 -12.52
C GLY A 178 -1.26 11.29 -11.06
N ARG A 179 -2.56 11.42 -10.88
CA ARG A 179 -3.16 11.47 -9.55
C ARG A 179 -3.39 10.07 -9.00
N ILE A 180 -2.76 9.77 -7.87
CA ILE A 180 -2.88 8.50 -7.15
C ILE A 180 -3.36 8.71 -5.71
N VAL A 181 -3.72 7.61 -5.03
CA VAL A 181 -3.81 7.58 -3.56
C VAL A 181 -2.50 7.02 -3.02
N THR A 182 -1.79 7.82 -2.22
CA THR A 182 -0.54 7.40 -1.57
C THR A 182 -0.86 6.52 -0.36
N ALA A 183 -0.80 5.17 -0.53
CA ALA A 183 -1.12 4.21 0.53
C ALA A 183 -0.39 2.87 0.32
N PRO A 184 0.62 2.54 1.15
CA PRO A 184 1.23 3.36 2.22
C PRO A 184 2.15 4.47 1.70
N THR A 185 2.79 4.27 0.54
CA THR A 185 3.71 5.20 -0.13
C THR A 185 3.41 5.25 -1.63
N ASN A 186 4.03 6.19 -2.35
CA ASN A 186 3.93 6.26 -3.80
C ASN A 186 4.48 4.99 -4.48
N GLY A 187 5.59 4.45 -3.95
CA GLY A 187 6.25 3.26 -4.51
C GLY A 187 5.41 1.99 -4.46
N SER A 188 4.43 1.92 -3.60
CA SER A 188 3.52 0.76 -3.43
C SER A 188 2.04 1.09 -3.65
N ALA A 189 1.75 2.24 -4.24
CA ALA A 189 0.38 2.76 -4.39
C ALA A 189 -0.53 1.91 -5.29
N GLY A 190 0.04 1.00 -6.09
CA GLY A 190 -0.73 0.12 -6.98
C GLY A 190 -1.37 -1.08 -6.29
N ILE A 191 -0.88 -1.51 -5.13
CA ILE A 191 -1.26 -2.79 -4.52
C ILE A 191 -2.69 -2.75 -3.97
N ILE A 192 -3.00 -1.82 -3.07
CA ILE A 192 -4.33 -1.70 -2.46
C ILE A 192 -5.42 -1.46 -3.50
N PRO A 193 -5.27 -0.51 -4.45
CA PRO A 193 -6.26 -0.34 -5.50
C PRO A 193 -6.47 -1.58 -6.37
N ALA A 194 -5.41 -2.33 -6.70
CA ALA A 194 -5.53 -3.53 -7.51
C ALA A 194 -6.35 -4.63 -6.81
N VAL A 195 -6.09 -4.87 -5.52
CA VAL A 195 -6.84 -5.86 -4.73
C VAL A 195 -8.28 -5.39 -4.46
N LEU A 196 -8.50 -4.09 -4.29
CA LEU A 196 -9.84 -3.53 -4.15
C LEU A 196 -10.65 -3.62 -5.45
N HIS A 197 -9.99 -3.46 -6.62
CA HIS A 197 -10.63 -3.74 -7.92
C HIS A 197 -10.90 -5.23 -8.11
N TYR A 198 -10.02 -6.12 -7.62
CA TYR A 198 -10.31 -7.56 -7.58
C TYR A 198 -11.60 -7.83 -6.78
N TYR A 199 -11.72 -7.28 -5.58
CA TYR A 199 -12.97 -7.36 -4.82
C TYR A 199 -14.16 -6.86 -5.64
N TRP A 200 -14.06 -5.67 -6.22
CA TRP A 200 -15.16 -5.02 -6.93
C TRP A 200 -15.66 -5.78 -8.16
N HIS A 201 -14.76 -6.42 -8.90
CA HIS A 201 -15.07 -7.05 -10.19
C HIS A 201 -15.24 -8.56 -10.14
N PHE A 202 -14.64 -9.25 -9.18
CA PHE A 202 -14.54 -10.72 -9.18
C PHE A 202 -15.12 -11.38 -7.93
N VAL A 203 -15.43 -10.63 -6.88
CA VAL A 203 -16.11 -11.17 -5.69
C VAL A 203 -17.62 -10.98 -5.84
N ASP A 204 -18.37 -12.06 -5.65
CA ASP A 204 -19.82 -12.03 -5.73
C ASP A 204 -20.41 -11.06 -4.68
N ASN A 205 -21.44 -10.31 -5.08
CA ASN A 205 -22.14 -9.33 -4.23
C ASN A 205 -21.25 -8.18 -3.72
N ALA A 206 -20.12 -7.90 -4.38
CA ALA A 206 -19.30 -6.73 -4.08
C ALA A 206 -20.15 -5.44 -4.13
N ASN A 207 -19.95 -4.56 -3.15
CA ASN A 207 -20.72 -3.33 -3.01
C ASN A 207 -19.91 -2.25 -2.28
N GLU A 208 -20.45 -1.03 -2.24
CA GLU A 208 -19.80 0.12 -1.62
C GLU A 208 -19.57 -0.03 -0.11
N GLN A 209 -20.42 -0.79 0.60
CA GLN A 209 -20.18 -1.06 2.02
C GLN A 209 -18.94 -1.94 2.22
N GLY A 210 -18.72 -2.91 1.34
CA GLY A 210 -17.50 -3.71 1.36
C GLY A 210 -16.25 -2.87 1.07
N VAL A 211 -16.34 -1.85 0.22
CA VAL A 211 -15.21 -0.90 0.03
C VAL A 211 -14.87 -0.19 1.35
N VAL A 212 -15.88 0.24 2.11
CA VAL A 212 -15.68 0.84 3.44
C VAL A 212 -15.02 -0.15 4.39
N THR A 213 -15.55 -1.37 4.47
CA THR A 213 -14.98 -2.45 5.29
C THR A 213 -13.53 -2.73 4.93
N PHE A 214 -13.23 -2.84 3.62
CA PHE A 214 -11.88 -3.06 3.12
C PHE A 214 -10.91 -1.95 3.56
N LEU A 215 -11.27 -0.70 3.30
CA LEU A 215 -10.36 0.43 3.55
C LEU A 215 -10.17 0.71 5.04
N LEU A 216 -11.19 0.54 5.89
CA LEU A 216 -11.06 0.65 7.34
C LEU A 216 -10.15 -0.45 7.90
N THR A 217 -10.34 -1.70 7.49
CA THR A 217 -9.48 -2.82 7.91
C THR A 217 -8.03 -2.61 7.44
N ALA A 218 -7.83 -2.25 6.17
CA ALA A 218 -6.50 -1.94 5.64
C ALA A 218 -5.85 -0.76 6.37
N GLY A 219 -6.65 0.22 6.82
CA GLY A 219 -6.22 1.36 7.63
C GLY A 219 -5.71 0.92 9.00
N ALA A 220 -6.45 0.06 9.71
CA ALA A 220 -6.04 -0.50 11.01
C ALA A 220 -4.67 -1.20 10.94
N ILE A 221 -4.52 -2.10 9.96
CA ILE A 221 -3.25 -2.80 9.76
C ILE A 221 -2.13 -1.82 9.39
N GLY A 222 -2.43 -0.82 8.54
CA GLY A 222 -1.45 0.22 8.19
C GLY A 222 -0.98 1.06 9.38
N TYR A 223 -1.87 1.34 10.32
CA TYR A 223 -1.54 2.02 11.56
C TYR A 223 -0.52 1.23 12.40
N LEU A 224 -0.70 -0.10 12.49
CA LEU A 224 0.23 -0.97 13.23
C LEU A 224 1.64 -0.95 12.63
N PHE A 225 1.76 -1.01 11.30
CA PHE A 225 3.06 -0.88 10.62
C PHE A 225 3.72 0.47 10.88
N LYS A 226 2.96 1.55 10.75
CA LYS A 226 3.45 2.91 10.98
C LYS A 226 3.90 3.10 12.44
N ARG A 227 3.12 2.58 13.38
CA ARG A 227 3.38 2.74 14.81
C ARG A 227 4.56 1.92 15.31
N ASN A 228 4.62 0.64 14.91
CA ASN A 228 5.51 -0.35 15.54
C ASN A 228 6.78 -0.63 14.72
N ALA A 229 6.84 -0.18 13.46
CA ALA A 229 8.00 -0.33 12.61
C ALA A 229 8.18 0.91 11.71
N SER A 230 8.07 0.76 10.40
CA SER A 230 8.08 1.86 9.43
C SER A 230 7.35 1.45 8.15
N ILE A 231 6.84 2.44 7.42
CA ILE A 231 6.29 2.27 6.07
C ILE A 231 7.21 2.88 5.00
N SER A 232 8.43 3.28 5.35
CA SER A 232 9.36 3.98 4.45
C SER A 232 10.40 3.03 3.87
N GLY A 233 10.54 3.03 2.55
CA GLY A 233 11.61 2.30 1.85
C GLY A 233 13.01 2.79 2.20
N ALA A 234 13.15 4.06 2.54
CA ALA A 234 14.41 4.65 2.98
C ALA A 234 14.85 4.17 4.38
N GLU A 235 13.89 3.75 5.22
CA GLU A 235 14.17 3.28 6.58
C GLU A 235 14.36 1.76 6.63
N VAL A 236 13.45 1.02 6.00
CA VAL A 236 13.39 -0.44 6.16
C VAL A 236 13.39 -1.21 4.83
N GLY A 237 13.64 -0.55 3.69
CA GLY A 237 13.54 -1.17 2.37
C GLY A 237 12.09 -1.32 1.89
N CYS A 238 11.91 -1.97 0.73
CA CYS A 238 10.59 -2.19 0.17
C CYS A 238 9.69 -3.13 0.98
N GLN A 239 10.21 -3.88 1.95
CA GLN A 239 9.36 -4.61 2.89
C GLN A 239 8.41 -3.68 3.65
N GLY A 240 8.84 -2.44 3.97
CA GLY A 240 8.00 -1.42 4.60
C GLY A 240 6.95 -0.82 3.66
N GLU A 241 7.23 -0.72 2.38
CA GLU A 241 6.31 -0.19 1.38
C GLU A 241 5.42 -1.28 0.77
N VAL A 242 6.03 -2.15 -0.04
CA VAL A 242 5.35 -3.24 -0.76
C VAL A 242 4.82 -4.28 0.20
N GLY A 243 5.62 -4.66 1.22
CA GLY A 243 5.21 -5.66 2.21
C GLY A 243 4.04 -5.19 3.06
N SER A 244 4.11 -3.96 3.61
CA SER A 244 2.99 -3.41 4.37
C SER A 244 1.74 -3.19 3.51
N ALA A 245 1.88 -2.78 2.23
CA ALA A 245 0.75 -2.66 1.32
C ALA A 245 0.10 -4.02 1.00
N CYS A 246 0.91 -5.06 0.80
CA CYS A 246 0.46 -6.44 0.61
C CYS A 246 -0.35 -6.94 1.81
N SER A 247 0.20 -6.77 3.02
CA SER A 247 -0.44 -7.12 4.28
C SER A 247 -1.79 -6.42 4.48
N ARG A 248 -1.82 -5.11 4.23
CA ARG A 248 -3.05 -4.28 4.33
C ARG A 248 -4.10 -4.69 3.33
N ALA A 249 -3.69 -4.95 2.09
CA ALA A 249 -4.60 -5.40 1.03
C ALA A 249 -5.16 -6.80 1.31
N ALA A 250 -4.33 -7.71 1.85
CA ALA A 250 -4.76 -9.03 2.28
C ALA A 250 -5.78 -8.93 3.43
N ALA A 251 -5.50 -8.13 4.46
CA ALA A 251 -6.44 -7.89 5.56
C ALA A 251 -7.80 -7.35 5.06
N GLY A 252 -7.74 -6.30 4.22
CA GLY A 252 -8.95 -5.69 3.66
C GLY A 252 -9.80 -6.68 2.86
N LEU A 253 -9.16 -7.49 2.01
CA LEU A 253 -9.86 -8.51 1.22
C LEU A 253 -10.40 -9.64 2.10
N ALA A 254 -9.63 -10.14 3.09
CA ALA A 254 -10.11 -11.16 4.03
C ALA A 254 -11.35 -10.69 4.78
N ALA A 255 -11.38 -9.44 5.25
CA ALA A 255 -12.52 -8.88 5.94
C ALA A 255 -13.80 -8.83 5.07
N VAL A 256 -13.68 -8.45 3.80
CA VAL A 256 -14.86 -8.32 2.90
C VAL A 256 -15.38 -9.65 2.37
N VAL A 257 -14.57 -10.70 2.41
CA VAL A 257 -15.02 -12.07 2.06
C VAL A 257 -15.50 -12.86 3.28
N GLY A 258 -15.66 -12.19 4.44
CA GLY A 258 -16.28 -12.75 5.65
C GLY A 258 -15.30 -13.43 6.61
N GLY A 259 -14.00 -13.09 6.54
CA GLY A 259 -13.01 -13.59 7.48
C GLY A 259 -13.25 -13.11 8.92
N THR A 260 -12.98 -13.98 9.89
CA THR A 260 -12.94 -13.60 11.31
C THR A 260 -11.74 -12.67 11.56
N PRO A 261 -11.71 -11.91 12.68
CA PRO A 261 -10.54 -11.09 13.02
C PRO A 261 -9.23 -11.87 12.99
N GLU A 262 -9.21 -13.14 13.43
CA GLU A 262 -8.05 -14.02 13.41
C GLU A 262 -7.64 -14.42 11.97
N GLN A 263 -8.60 -14.70 11.10
CA GLN A 263 -8.32 -14.97 9.69
C GLN A 263 -7.82 -13.73 8.96
N VAL A 264 -8.32 -12.55 9.32
CA VAL A 264 -7.85 -11.26 8.79
C VAL A 264 -6.40 -11.00 9.24
N GLU A 265 -6.09 -11.23 10.54
CA GLU A 265 -4.71 -11.16 11.05
C GLU A 265 -3.79 -12.13 10.29
N ASN A 266 -4.20 -13.39 10.16
CA ASN A 266 -3.40 -14.41 9.47
C ASN A 266 -3.15 -14.04 8.00
N ALA A 267 -4.15 -13.54 7.28
CA ALA A 267 -3.96 -13.05 5.91
C ALA A 267 -2.96 -11.89 5.85
N ALA A 268 -3.03 -10.96 6.80
CA ALA A 268 -2.11 -9.84 6.90
C ALA A 268 -0.68 -10.29 7.21
N GLU A 269 -0.52 -11.23 8.11
CA GLU A 269 0.76 -11.82 8.50
C GLU A 269 1.41 -12.53 7.29
N ILE A 270 0.70 -13.45 6.61
CA ILE A 270 1.19 -14.12 5.40
C ILE A 270 1.62 -13.09 4.35
N GLY A 271 0.88 -12.00 4.20
CA GLY A 271 1.18 -10.93 3.27
C GLY A 271 2.51 -10.25 3.54
N ILE A 272 2.84 -9.92 4.81
CA ILE A 272 4.13 -9.30 5.15
C ILE A 272 5.26 -10.30 5.19
N GLU A 273 5.05 -11.50 5.75
CA GLU A 273 6.06 -12.54 5.87
C GLU A 273 6.78 -12.80 4.55
N HIS A 274 6.03 -12.88 3.44
CA HIS A 274 6.54 -13.15 2.10
C HIS A 274 7.19 -11.94 1.41
N ASN A 275 7.29 -10.82 2.10
CA ASN A 275 7.99 -9.61 1.67
C ASN A 275 9.16 -9.22 2.58
N LEU A 276 9.41 -9.97 3.67
CA LEU A 276 10.53 -9.72 4.58
C LEU A 276 11.86 -9.75 3.83
N GLY A 277 12.75 -8.82 4.16
CA GLY A 277 14.06 -8.68 3.54
C GLY A 277 14.06 -8.01 2.16
N LEU A 278 12.92 -7.57 1.64
CA LEU A 278 12.82 -6.93 0.33
C LEU A 278 13.53 -5.57 0.35
N THR A 279 14.59 -5.46 -0.47
CA THR A 279 15.38 -4.22 -0.63
C THR A 279 14.63 -3.15 -1.42
N CYS A 280 14.98 -1.88 -1.21
CA CYS A 280 14.53 -0.76 -2.04
C CYS A 280 15.70 -0.24 -2.88
N ASP A 281 15.76 -0.65 -4.14
CA ASP A 281 16.88 -0.48 -5.06
C ASP A 281 16.41 -0.03 -6.47
N PRO A 282 15.67 1.11 -6.56
CA PRO A 282 15.11 1.56 -7.82
C PRO A 282 16.20 2.00 -8.81
N VAL A 283 16.09 1.53 -10.05
CA VAL A 283 17.00 1.90 -11.13
C VAL A 283 16.86 3.39 -11.44
N GLY A 284 17.97 4.10 -11.52
CA GLY A 284 18.00 5.56 -11.73
C GLY A 284 17.32 6.38 -10.65
N GLY A 285 17.03 5.80 -9.48
CA GLY A 285 16.24 6.45 -8.42
C GLY A 285 14.77 6.65 -8.76
N LEU A 286 14.27 6.04 -9.83
CA LEU A 286 12.91 6.22 -10.31
C LEU A 286 12.00 5.09 -9.82
N VAL A 287 10.78 5.45 -9.38
CA VAL A 287 9.75 4.50 -8.95
C VAL A 287 9.14 3.80 -10.18
N GLN A 288 9.98 3.11 -10.94
CA GLN A 288 9.63 2.41 -12.19
C GLN A 288 10.13 0.95 -12.15
N ILE A 289 11.44 0.74 -12.16
CA ILE A 289 12.05 -0.59 -12.14
C ILE A 289 12.76 -0.78 -10.78
N PRO A 290 12.42 -1.79 -10.00
CA PRO A 290 11.42 -2.85 -10.21
C PRO A 290 10.03 -2.53 -9.62
N CYS A 291 9.77 -1.31 -9.18
CA CYS A 291 8.61 -0.94 -8.36
C CYS A 291 7.26 -1.31 -9.02
N ILE A 292 7.12 -1.04 -10.33
CA ILE A 292 5.88 -1.30 -11.07
C ILE A 292 5.53 -2.81 -11.02
N GLU A 293 6.51 -3.67 -11.24
CA GLU A 293 6.30 -5.12 -11.21
C GLU A 293 6.11 -5.67 -9.80
N ARG A 294 6.82 -5.10 -8.81
CA ARG A 294 6.64 -5.48 -7.39
C ARG A 294 5.21 -5.21 -6.92
N ASN A 295 4.56 -4.14 -7.40
CA ASN A 295 3.17 -3.87 -7.07
C ASN A 295 2.22 -4.97 -7.61
N ALA A 296 2.40 -5.40 -8.86
CA ALA A 296 1.60 -6.46 -9.46
C ALA A 296 1.79 -7.80 -8.73
N MET A 297 3.04 -8.18 -8.48
CA MET A 297 3.36 -9.40 -7.73
C MET A 297 2.77 -9.38 -6.32
N ALA A 298 2.92 -8.27 -5.59
CA ALA A 298 2.41 -8.17 -4.22
C ALA A 298 0.88 -8.13 -4.16
N ALA A 299 0.19 -7.57 -5.15
CA ALA A 299 -1.27 -7.61 -5.22
C ALA A 299 -1.78 -9.05 -5.37
N ASN A 300 -1.17 -9.85 -6.24
CA ASN A 300 -1.50 -11.27 -6.37
C ASN A 300 -1.10 -12.08 -5.13
N THR A 301 0.03 -11.76 -4.48
CA THR A 301 0.44 -12.36 -3.21
C THR A 301 -0.59 -12.10 -2.12
N ALA A 302 -1.13 -10.87 -2.02
CA ALA A 302 -2.19 -10.54 -1.07
C ALA A 302 -3.45 -11.39 -1.26
N ILE A 303 -3.89 -11.57 -2.50
CA ILE A 303 -5.06 -12.42 -2.80
C ILE A 303 -4.77 -13.88 -2.45
N ASN A 304 -3.55 -14.37 -2.72
CA ASN A 304 -3.17 -15.74 -2.36
C ASN A 304 -3.08 -15.92 -0.84
N ALA A 305 -2.58 -14.93 -0.09
CA ALA A 305 -2.58 -14.93 1.37
C ALA A 305 -4.00 -15.08 1.94
N VAL A 306 -4.97 -14.34 1.37
CA VAL A 306 -6.38 -14.47 1.74
C VAL A 306 -6.90 -15.88 1.47
N ARG A 307 -6.61 -16.46 0.29
CA ARG A 307 -7.04 -17.83 -0.03
C ARG A 307 -6.51 -18.85 1.00
N MET A 308 -5.26 -18.70 1.44
CA MET A 308 -4.67 -19.56 2.46
C MET A 308 -5.33 -19.36 3.82
N ALA A 309 -5.45 -18.13 4.29
CA ALA A 309 -6.03 -17.82 5.60
C ALA A 309 -7.51 -18.22 5.71
N MET A 310 -8.29 -18.03 4.64
CA MET A 310 -9.72 -18.38 4.62
C MET A 310 -10.01 -19.88 4.57
N LEU A 311 -9.03 -20.71 4.20
CA LEU A 311 -9.13 -22.17 4.28
C LEU A 311 -8.81 -22.70 5.68
N GLY A 312 -8.20 -21.89 6.54
CA GLY A 312 -7.92 -22.19 7.94
C GLY A 312 -9.02 -21.69 8.88
N ASP A 313 -8.85 -21.96 10.15
CA ASP A 313 -9.73 -21.50 11.24
C ASP A 313 -9.24 -20.21 11.92
N GLY A 314 -8.19 -19.57 11.38
CA GLY A 314 -7.55 -18.40 11.94
C GLY A 314 -6.42 -18.72 12.93
N SER A 315 -6.20 -19.99 13.28
CA SER A 315 -5.06 -20.37 14.12
C SER A 315 -3.76 -20.36 13.28
N HIS A 316 -2.73 -19.70 13.81
CA HIS A 316 -1.41 -19.61 13.17
C HIS A 316 -0.32 -19.42 14.23
N ILE A 317 0.95 -19.71 13.87
CA ILE A 317 2.06 -19.70 14.80
C ILE A 317 2.71 -18.32 14.89
N VAL A 318 2.97 -17.69 13.77
CA VAL A 318 3.57 -16.35 13.69
C VAL A 318 2.46 -15.31 13.72
N THR A 319 2.47 -14.43 14.74
CA THR A 319 1.50 -13.33 14.79
C THR A 319 1.93 -12.17 13.88
N LEU A 320 0.97 -11.34 13.48
CA LEU A 320 1.28 -10.13 12.71
C LEU A 320 2.23 -9.20 13.49
N ASP A 321 2.09 -9.12 14.81
CA ASP A 321 2.99 -8.32 15.65
C ASP A 321 4.43 -8.81 15.60
N GLN A 322 4.64 -10.14 15.59
CA GLN A 322 5.97 -10.74 15.43
C GLN A 322 6.55 -10.48 14.02
N ALA A 323 5.73 -10.54 12.99
CA ALA A 323 6.16 -10.26 11.63
C ALA A 323 6.53 -8.77 11.43
N ILE A 324 5.78 -7.84 12.06
CA ILE A 324 6.09 -6.40 12.07
C ILE A 324 7.41 -6.14 12.80
N GLU A 325 7.63 -6.75 13.97
CA GLU A 325 8.89 -6.62 14.72
C GLU A 325 10.07 -7.21 13.91
N THR A 326 9.87 -8.35 13.25
CA THR A 326 10.88 -8.94 12.36
C THR A 326 11.22 -8.01 11.20
N MET A 327 10.20 -7.37 10.60
CA MET A 327 10.42 -6.37 9.54
C MET A 327 11.26 -5.20 10.04
N LYS A 328 10.99 -4.69 11.26
CA LYS A 328 11.75 -3.61 11.89
C LYS A 328 13.21 -3.99 12.06
N GLN A 329 13.49 -5.13 12.71
CA GLN A 329 14.83 -5.62 12.94
C GLN A 329 15.60 -5.89 11.64
N THR A 330 14.96 -6.56 10.67
CA THR A 330 15.55 -6.78 9.34
C THR A 330 15.85 -5.45 8.63
N GLY A 331 14.98 -4.45 8.82
CA GLY A 331 15.19 -3.10 8.32
C GLY A 331 16.39 -2.43 8.97
N GLU A 332 16.59 -2.57 10.29
CA GLU A 332 17.75 -2.04 11.00
C GLU A 332 19.05 -2.68 10.51
N ASP A 333 19.05 -4.00 10.31
CA ASP A 333 20.20 -4.78 9.82
C ASP A 333 20.51 -4.53 8.33
N MET A 334 19.53 -4.05 7.56
CA MET A 334 19.69 -3.80 6.13
C MET A 334 20.68 -2.67 5.88
N MET A 335 21.70 -2.93 5.07
CA MET A 335 22.71 -1.91 4.71
C MET A 335 22.06 -0.73 3.96
N ALA A 336 22.49 0.49 4.25
CA ALA A 336 21.96 1.73 3.65
C ALA A 336 21.91 1.72 2.11
N LYS A 337 22.84 1.04 1.43
CA LYS A 337 22.83 0.92 -0.04
C LYS A 337 21.60 0.20 -0.61
N TYR A 338 20.83 -0.50 0.20
CA TYR A 338 19.60 -1.22 -0.15
C TYR A 338 18.31 -0.49 0.31
N LYS A 339 18.46 0.74 0.80
CA LYS A 339 17.38 1.55 1.36
C LYS A 339 17.16 2.81 0.50
N GLU A 340 16.61 2.64 -0.70
CA GLU A 340 16.21 3.74 -1.62
C GLU A 340 17.34 4.67 -2.07
N THR A 341 18.59 4.23 -1.97
CA THR A 341 19.76 5.05 -2.35
C THR A 341 20.23 4.85 -3.79
N SER A 342 19.73 3.85 -4.49
CA SER A 342 20.19 3.41 -5.81
C SER A 342 21.69 3.10 -5.89
N LYS A 343 22.33 2.80 -4.72
CA LYS A 343 23.76 2.48 -4.61
C LYS A 343 24.04 0.97 -4.49
N GLY A 344 23.02 0.13 -4.65
CA GLY A 344 23.12 -1.32 -4.53
C GLY A 344 22.00 -2.04 -5.28
N GLY A 345 21.98 -3.37 -5.22
CA GLY A 345 20.93 -4.20 -5.79
C GLY A 345 20.80 -4.03 -7.30
N LEU A 346 19.57 -3.97 -7.79
CA LEU A 346 19.24 -3.82 -9.21
C LEU A 346 19.78 -2.51 -9.79
N ALA A 347 19.77 -1.44 -9.01
CA ALA A 347 20.21 -0.11 -9.48
C ALA A 347 21.64 -0.07 -10.02
N VAL A 348 22.53 -0.93 -9.51
CA VAL A 348 23.93 -0.98 -9.94
C VAL A 348 24.23 -2.15 -10.89
N ASN A 349 23.27 -3.05 -11.10
CA ASN A 349 23.44 -4.23 -11.96
C ASN A 349 22.70 -4.09 -13.31
N VAL A 350 21.84 -3.10 -13.44
CA VAL A 350 21.22 -2.72 -14.72
C VAL A 350 22.15 -1.72 -15.38
N VAL A 351 22.73 -2.11 -16.49
CA VAL A 351 23.59 -1.22 -17.28
C VAL A 351 22.71 -0.20 -17.99
N GLU A 352 22.85 1.07 -17.62
CA GLU A 352 22.29 2.16 -18.41
C GLU A 352 23.05 2.20 -19.74
N CYS A 353 22.37 1.86 -20.84
CA CYS A 353 22.93 1.96 -22.18
C CYS A 353 22.73 3.39 -22.73
#